data_401479fc02f0ba6a6df84be61c3ebc38
#
_entry.id   401479fc02f0ba6a6df84be61c3ebc38
#
_cell.length_a   1.000
_cell.length_b   1.000
_cell.length_c   1.000
_cell.angle_alpha   90.00
_cell.angle_beta   90.00
_cell.angle_gamma   90.00
#
_symmetry.space_group_name_H-M   'P 1'
#
loop_
_entity.id
_entity.type
_entity.pdbx_description
1 polymer ?
#
loop_
_entity_poly.entity_id
_entity_poly.type
_entity_poly.pdbx_seq_one_letter_code
_entity_poly.pdbx_strand_id
1 'polypeptide(L)'
;KEEYDTNEKPFDPVIKTGEFKLDIELKRNIFPVEVGTDLGKILGVSIIYFDLDKWNIRPDAAEDLEKIIAVMNQYPSMTIDIRSHTDSRQTHKYNELLSDRRAKSTLEFMVKNGINRNRLTAKGYGETQLVNNCSDDVPCSEAEHQKNRRSEFIVLKM
;
A
#
# COMPACT_ATOMS: atom_id res chain seq x y z
N LYS A 1 5.92 -1.66 -16.56
CA LYS A 1 4.88 -1.12 -17.49
C LYS A 1 3.89 -0.18 -16.80
N GLU A 2 3.72 -0.29 -15.48
CA GLU A 2 2.75 0.52 -14.71
C GLU A 2 3.29 1.90 -14.28
N GLU A 3 4.58 2.16 -14.42
CA GLU A 3 5.21 3.44 -14.05
C GLU A 3 5.11 4.53 -15.12
N TYR A 4 4.60 4.21 -16.31
CA TYR A 4 4.58 5.11 -17.46
C TYR A 4 3.23 5.12 -18.14
N ASP A 5 2.79 6.30 -18.59
CA ASP A 5 1.61 6.42 -19.43
C ASP A 5 1.80 5.66 -20.74
N THR A 6 0.76 4.93 -21.16
CA THR A 6 0.74 4.31 -22.50
C THR A 6 0.71 5.40 -23.56
N ASN A 7 1.75 5.45 -24.38
CA ASN A 7 1.78 6.36 -25.53
C ASN A 7 1.51 5.55 -26.79
N GLU A 8 0.24 5.51 -27.23
CA GLU A 8 -0.17 4.88 -28.47
C GLU A 8 -0.03 5.89 -29.62
N LYS A 9 1.02 5.76 -30.42
CA LYS A 9 1.13 6.46 -31.69
C LYS A 9 0.69 5.50 -32.81
N PRO A 10 -0.28 5.88 -33.65
CA PRO A 10 -0.62 5.07 -34.82
C PRO A 10 0.61 4.98 -35.72
N PHE A 11 1.03 3.75 -35.99
CA PHE A 11 2.12 3.46 -36.90
C PHE A 11 1.53 3.05 -38.24
N ASP A 12 1.73 3.88 -39.26
CA ASP A 12 1.39 3.54 -40.63
C ASP A 12 2.58 2.81 -41.28
N PRO A 13 2.52 1.51 -41.51
CA PRO A 13 3.61 0.74 -42.09
C PRO A 13 3.72 1.03 -43.58
N VAL A 14 4.26 2.16 -43.97
CA VAL A 14 4.76 2.35 -45.32
C VAL A 14 5.99 1.46 -45.48
N ILE A 15 5.82 0.34 -46.15
CA ILE A 15 6.87 -0.63 -46.45
C ILE A 15 7.91 0.03 -47.39
N LYS A 16 8.86 0.74 -46.80
CA LYS A 16 10.11 1.07 -47.41
C LYS A 16 11.21 0.32 -46.66
N THR A 17 12.02 -0.41 -47.38
CA THR A 17 13.23 -1.05 -46.86
C THR A 17 14.14 0.04 -46.24
N GLY A 18 14.26 0.05 -44.91
CA GLY A 18 15.08 1.00 -44.17
C GLY A 18 14.96 0.75 -42.65
N GLU A 19 15.95 1.20 -41.89
CA GLU A 19 15.89 1.19 -40.42
C GLU A 19 14.91 2.25 -39.94
N PHE A 20 13.93 1.83 -39.13
CA PHE A 20 13.02 2.74 -38.47
C PHE A 20 13.53 3.04 -37.05
N LYS A 21 13.80 4.30 -36.76
CA LYS A 21 13.97 4.78 -35.39
C LYS A 21 12.62 5.28 -34.88
N LEU A 22 12.05 4.57 -33.90
CA LEU A 22 10.87 5.00 -33.17
C LEU A 22 11.35 5.56 -31.82
N ASP A 23 11.39 6.88 -31.70
CA ASP A 23 11.64 7.53 -30.43
C ASP A 23 10.31 7.61 -29.64
N ILE A 24 10.18 6.78 -28.62
CA ILE A 24 9.04 6.79 -27.71
C ILE A 24 9.42 7.56 -26.46
N GLU A 25 8.84 8.74 -26.27
CA GLU A 25 8.91 9.44 -24.99
C GLU A 25 7.97 8.78 -23.99
N LEU A 26 8.51 8.12 -22.99
CA LEU A 26 7.75 7.61 -21.85
C LEU A 26 7.67 8.70 -20.79
N LYS A 27 6.46 9.19 -20.52
CA LYS A 27 6.22 10.08 -19.38
C LYS A 27 6.05 9.23 -18.14
N ARG A 28 6.90 9.45 -17.16
CA ARG A 28 6.78 8.80 -15.85
C ARG A 28 5.55 9.33 -15.13
N ASN A 29 4.68 8.46 -14.65
CA ASN A 29 3.59 8.83 -13.75
C ASN A 29 4.18 9.28 -12.41
N ILE A 30 4.33 10.58 -12.23
CA ILE A 30 4.77 11.17 -10.96
C ILE A 30 3.49 11.46 -10.18
N PHE A 31 3.14 10.60 -9.23
CA PHE A 31 2.13 10.92 -8.24
C PHE A 31 2.67 12.02 -7.32
N PRO A 32 1.91 13.09 -7.07
CA PRO A 32 2.32 14.09 -6.09
C PRO A 32 2.32 13.46 -4.70
N VAL A 33 3.50 13.06 -4.24
CA VAL A 33 3.68 12.49 -2.90
C VAL A 33 4.16 13.61 -1.98
N GLU A 34 3.36 13.88 -0.96
CA GLU A 34 3.63 14.91 0.06
C GLU A 34 3.59 14.29 1.45
N VAL A 35 4.13 14.99 2.43
CA VAL A 35 4.00 14.60 3.84
C VAL A 35 2.51 14.53 4.22
N GLY A 36 2.12 13.47 4.91
CA GLY A 36 0.73 13.16 5.24
C GLY A 36 -0.02 12.35 4.19
N THR A 37 0.55 12.13 3.00
CA THR A 37 -0.04 11.27 1.97
C THR A 37 -0.06 9.81 2.43
N ASP A 38 -1.17 9.12 2.22
CA ASP A 38 -1.26 7.66 2.33
C ASP A 38 -0.92 7.01 0.98
N LEU A 39 0.27 6.42 0.90
CA LEU A 39 0.74 5.72 -0.29
C LEU A 39 -0.17 4.54 -0.65
N GLY A 40 -0.70 3.83 0.36
CA GLY A 40 -1.62 2.72 0.14
C GLY A 40 -2.85 3.16 -0.64
N LYS A 41 -3.45 4.28 -0.25
CA LYS A 41 -4.62 4.85 -0.92
C LYS A 41 -4.33 5.27 -2.37
N ILE A 42 -3.19 5.94 -2.61
CA ILE A 42 -2.81 6.40 -3.97
C ILE A 42 -2.51 5.21 -4.90
N LEU A 43 -1.85 4.17 -4.39
CA LEU A 43 -1.44 3.00 -5.16
C LEU A 43 -2.51 1.90 -5.21
N GLY A 44 -3.68 2.14 -4.63
CA GLY A 44 -4.75 1.13 -4.53
C GLY A 44 -4.44 -0.01 -3.57
N VAL A 45 -3.47 0.15 -2.67
CA VAL A 45 -3.04 -0.82 -1.65
C VAL A 45 -3.64 -0.43 -0.31
N SER A 46 -4.93 -0.60 -0.15
CA SER A 46 -5.62 -0.24 1.11
C SER A 46 -5.73 -1.39 2.10
N ILE A 47 -5.58 -2.63 1.63
CA ILE A 47 -5.76 -3.82 2.47
C ILE A 47 -4.59 -4.76 2.23
N ILE A 48 -3.78 -4.96 3.26
CA ILE A 48 -2.82 -6.05 3.29
C ILE A 48 -3.53 -7.26 3.87
N TYR A 49 -3.80 -8.24 3.03
CA TYR A 49 -4.51 -9.44 3.42
C TYR A 49 -3.65 -10.35 4.30
N PHE A 50 -4.27 -10.83 5.37
CA PHE A 50 -3.73 -11.85 6.27
C PHE A 50 -4.73 -12.99 6.39
N ASP A 51 -4.25 -14.19 6.63
CA ASP A 51 -5.13 -15.30 7.00
C ASP A 51 -5.78 -15.02 8.36
N LEU A 52 -6.86 -15.76 8.66
CA LEU A 52 -7.54 -15.65 9.95
C LEU A 52 -6.55 -15.90 11.09
N ASP A 53 -6.54 -15.02 12.07
CA ASP A 53 -5.63 -15.04 13.24
C ASP A 53 -4.13 -15.11 12.91
N LYS A 54 -3.75 -14.76 11.68
CA LYS A 54 -2.35 -14.71 11.26
C LYS A 54 -1.91 -13.29 10.93
N TRP A 55 -0.61 -13.11 10.94
CA TRP A 55 0.09 -11.85 10.59
C TRP A 55 1.22 -12.08 9.57
N ASN A 56 1.35 -13.29 9.01
CA ASN A 56 2.29 -13.55 7.93
C ASN A 56 1.79 -12.91 6.64
N ILE A 57 2.68 -12.20 5.93
CA ILE A 57 2.37 -11.61 4.63
C ILE A 57 2.08 -12.72 3.63
N ARG A 58 0.94 -12.65 2.99
CA ARG A 58 0.52 -13.56 1.93
C ARG A 58 1.17 -13.16 0.60
N PRO A 59 1.29 -14.09 -0.38
CA PRO A 59 1.87 -13.75 -1.69
C PRO A 59 1.18 -12.59 -2.42
N ASP A 60 -0.16 -12.52 -2.39
CA ASP A 60 -0.95 -11.43 -2.96
C ASP A 60 -0.67 -10.08 -2.28
N ALA A 61 -0.54 -10.08 -0.95
CA ALA A 61 -0.16 -8.91 -0.19
C ALA A 61 1.30 -8.48 -0.44
N ALA A 62 2.18 -9.43 -0.75
CA ALA A 62 3.57 -9.14 -1.10
C ALA A 62 3.67 -8.31 -2.39
N GLU A 63 2.92 -8.65 -3.43
CA GLU A 63 2.86 -7.89 -4.69
C GLU A 63 2.41 -6.44 -4.46
N ASP A 64 1.44 -6.24 -3.58
CA ASP A 64 0.97 -4.90 -3.22
C ASP A 64 2.03 -4.12 -2.44
N LEU A 65 2.74 -4.75 -1.51
CA LEU A 65 3.82 -4.11 -0.78
C LEU A 65 5.01 -3.75 -1.65
N GLU A 66 5.28 -4.49 -2.73
CA GLU A 66 6.32 -4.17 -3.70
C GLU A 66 6.06 -2.81 -4.39
N LYS A 67 4.81 -2.42 -4.60
CA LYS A 67 4.45 -1.09 -5.13
C LYS A 67 4.88 0.03 -4.17
N ILE A 68 4.64 -0.16 -2.86
CA ILE A 68 5.09 0.80 -1.83
C ILE A 68 6.61 0.88 -1.77
N ILE A 69 7.28 -0.28 -1.82
CA ILE A 69 8.75 -0.39 -1.82
C ILE A 69 9.34 0.32 -3.03
N ALA A 70 8.74 0.16 -4.22
CA ALA A 70 9.18 0.83 -5.44
C ALA A 70 9.14 2.36 -5.30
N VAL A 71 8.05 2.92 -4.74
CA VAL A 71 7.96 4.36 -4.46
C VAL A 71 9.02 4.80 -3.45
N MET A 72 9.22 4.07 -2.36
CA MET A 72 10.24 4.40 -1.37
C MET A 72 11.67 4.35 -1.93
N ASN A 73 11.93 3.49 -2.91
CA ASN A 73 13.23 3.43 -3.60
C ASN A 73 13.45 4.63 -4.53
N GLN A 74 12.38 5.20 -5.11
CA GLN A 74 12.45 6.44 -5.89
C GLN A 74 12.74 7.67 -5.01
N TYR A 75 12.35 7.62 -3.73
CA TYR A 75 12.55 8.70 -2.76
C TYR A 75 13.39 8.21 -1.57
N PRO A 76 14.73 8.18 -1.66
CA PRO A 76 15.61 7.58 -0.63
C PRO A 76 15.51 8.24 0.76
N SER A 77 15.11 9.52 0.83
CA SER A 77 14.92 10.27 2.09
C SER A 77 13.53 10.05 2.71
N MET A 78 12.58 9.47 1.97
CA MET A 78 11.22 9.27 2.45
C MET A 78 11.18 8.34 3.65
N THR A 79 10.41 8.73 4.67
CA THR A 79 10.06 7.89 5.80
C THR A 79 8.55 7.73 5.88
N ILE A 80 8.07 6.55 6.28
CA ILE A 80 6.64 6.24 6.38
C ILE A 80 6.27 5.63 7.73
N ASP A 81 5.01 5.83 8.11
CA ASP A 81 4.35 5.17 9.23
C ASP A 81 3.34 4.13 8.73
N ILE A 82 3.57 2.88 9.08
CA ILE A 82 2.72 1.76 8.71
C ILE A 82 1.67 1.60 9.81
N ARG A 83 0.40 1.78 9.46
CA ARG A 83 -0.73 1.67 10.36
C ARG A 83 -1.60 0.50 9.98
N SER A 84 -2.05 -0.26 10.96
CA SER A 84 -2.99 -1.37 10.73
C SER A 84 -4.20 -1.23 11.64
N HIS A 85 -5.37 -1.53 11.07
CA HIS A 85 -6.67 -1.39 11.72
C HIS A 85 -7.47 -2.68 11.62
N THR A 86 -8.38 -2.89 12.57
CA THR A 86 -9.36 -3.98 12.57
C THR A 86 -10.78 -3.42 12.48
N ASP A 87 -11.73 -4.30 12.27
CA ASP A 87 -13.13 -4.03 12.63
C ASP A 87 -13.36 -4.22 14.14
N SER A 88 -14.57 -3.94 14.63
CA SER A 88 -14.96 -3.96 16.05
C SER A 88 -15.42 -5.31 16.58
N ARG A 89 -15.42 -6.39 15.78
CA ARG A 89 -16.10 -7.67 16.12
C ARG A 89 -15.40 -8.53 17.17
N GLN A 90 -14.19 -8.19 17.58
CA GLN A 90 -13.45 -8.88 18.64
C GLN A 90 -13.24 -7.96 19.84
N THR A 91 -12.64 -8.48 20.91
CA THR A 91 -12.32 -7.62 22.04
C THR A 91 -11.30 -6.54 21.68
N HIS A 92 -11.43 -5.37 22.25
CA HIS A 92 -10.52 -4.23 22.04
C HIS A 92 -9.05 -4.64 22.19
N LYS A 93 -8.71 -5.35 23.27
CA LYS A 93 -7.35 -5.84 23.53
C LYS A 93 -6.85 -6.81 22.45
N TYR A 94 -7.72 -7.68 21.95
CA TYR A 94 -7.37 -8.59 20.86
C TYR A 94 -7.10 -7.82 19.56
N ASN A 95 -7.97 -6.88 19.21
CA ASN A 95 -7.86 -6.04 18.01
C ASN A 95 -6.59 -5.18 18.03
N GLU A 96 -6.25 -4.60 19.18
CA GLU A 96 -5.00 -3.85 19.38
C GLU A 96 -3.79 -4.75 19.11
N LEU A 97 -3.71 -5.92 19.75
CA LEU A 97 -2.60 -6.86 19.59
C LEU A 97 -2.49 -7.39 18.15
N LEU A 98 -3.61 -7.75 17.52
CA LEU A 98 -3.64 -8.29 16.17
C LEU A 98 -3.14 -7.24 15.16
N SER A 99 -3.65 -6.02 15.25
CA SER A 99 -3.24 -4.94 14.36
C SER A 99 -1.77 -4.57 14.54
N ASP A 100 -1.25 -4.55 15.78
CA ASP A 100 0.15 -4.28 16.05
C ASP A 100 1.08 -5.35 15.46
N ARG A 101 0.73 -6.63 15.58
CA ARG A 101 1.47 -7.73 14.95
C ARG A 101 1.48 -7.60 13.42
N ARG A 102 0.35 -7.23 12.82
CA ARG A 102 0.23 -7.04 11.37
C ARG A 102 1.06 -5.87 10.87
N ALA A 103 1.01 -4.73 11.54
CA ALA A 103 1.84 -3.58 11.20
C ALA A 103 3.35 -3.91 11.27
N LYS A 104 3.77 -4.61 12.34
CA LYS A 104 5.15 -5.06 12.50
C LYS A 104 5.58 -6.07 11.44
N SER A 105 4.73 -7.03 11.08
CA SER A 105 5.03 -7.98 10.00
C SER A 105 5.20 -7.30 8.65
N THR A 106 4.38 -6.29 8.36
CA THR A 106 4.52 -5.47 7.16
C THR A 106 5.86 -4.73 7.16
N LEU A 107 6.24 -4.11 8.29
CA LEU A 107 7.53 -3.45 8.43
C LEU A 107 8.70 -4.43 8.19
N GLU A 108 8.68 -5.59 8.83
CA GLU A 108 9.75 -6.59 8.69
C GLU A 108 9.83 -7.12 7.24
N PHE A 109 8.70 -7.27 6.56
CA PHE A 109 8.69 -7.62 5.14
C PHE A 109 9.40 -6.54 4.30
N MET A 110 9.10 -5.27 4.52
CA MET A 110 9.73 -4.16 3.78
C MET A 110 11.24 -4.07 4.06
N VAL A 111 11.67 -4.30 5.32
CA VAL A 111 13.09 -4.36 5.69
C VAL A 111 13.79 -5.51 4.98
N LYS A 112 13.18 -6.70 4.95
CA LYS A 112 13.71 -7.87 4.23
C LYS A 112 13.87 -7.62 2.72
N ASN A 113 13.03 -6.76 2.16
CA ASN A 113 13.06 -6.36 0.76
C ASN A 113 13.85 -5.06 0.50
N GLY A 114 14.75 -4.69 1.41
CA GLY A 114 15.79 -3.68 1.17
C GLY A 114 15.50 -2.27 1.68
N ILE A 115 14.34 -2.02 2.31
CA ILE A 115 14.09 -0.72 2.94
C ILE A 115 14.82 -0.62 4.28
N ASN A 116 15.58 0.45 4.47
CA ASN A 116 16.26 0.69 5.74
C ASN A 116 15.24 0.86 6.87
N ARG A 117 15.42 0.09 7.96
CA ARG A 117 14.51 0.11 9.12
C ARG A 117 14.27 1.50 9.70
N ASN A 118 15.28 2.37 9.69
CA ASN A 118 15.16 3.75 10.21
C ASN A 118 14.21 4.64 9.40
N ARG A 119 13.77 4.18 8.25
CA ARG A 119 12.79 4.86 7.39
C ARG A 119 11.35 4.42 7.66
N LEU A 120 11.14 3.47 8.58
CA LEU A 120 9.87 2.84 8.84
C LEU A 120 9.49 2.93 10.31
N THR A 121 8.26 3.32 10.58
CA THR A 121 7.57 3.07 11.85
C THR A 121 6.36 2.19 11.62
N ALA A 122 5.90 1.46 12.64
CA ALA A 122 4.74 0.58 12.52
C ALA A 122 3.96 0.55 13.84
N LYS A 123 2.63 0.73 13.73
CA LYS A 123 1.73 0.69 14.87
C LYS A 123 0.36 0.13 14.50
N GLY A 124 -0.18 -0.73 15.37
CA GLY A 124 -1.57 -1.15 15.34
C GLY A 124 -2.47 -0.18 16.09
N TYR A 125 -3.65 0.07 15.54
CA TYR A 125 -4.67 0.94 16.12
C TYR A 125 -5.93 0.17 16.52
N GLY A 126 -5.96 -1.16 16.28
CA GLY A 126 -7.16 -1.96 16.54
C GLY A 126 -8.38 -1.36 15.85
N GLU A 127 -9.46 -1.27 16.60
CA GLU A 127 -10.74 -0.69 16.19
C GLU A 127 -10.91 0.79 16.58
N THR A 128 -9.86 1.44 17.13
CA THR A 128 -9.98 2.82 17.67
C THR A 128 -10.17 3.89 16.60
N GLN A 129 -9.96 3.56 15.33
CA GLN A 129 -10.05 4.50 14.21
C GLN A 129 -10.90 3.90 13.08
N LEU A 130 -12.16 3.64 13.37
CA LEU A 130 -13.12 3.19 12.36
C LEU A 130 -13.38 4.27 11.32
N VAL A 131 -13.57 3.88 10.06
CA VAL A 131 -13.90 4.80 8.96
C VAL A 131 -15.41 4.93 8.72
N ASN A 132 -16.21 4.20 9.49
CA ASN A 132 -17.67 4.21 9.48
C ASN A 132 -18.22 4.03 10.89
N ASN A 133 -19.55 3.97 11.04
CA ASN A 133 -20.22 3.87 12.33
C ASN A 133 -20.33 2.43 12.87
N CYS A 134 -19.52 1.49 12.38
CA CYS A 134 -19.56 0.07 12.77
C CYS A 134 -18.78 -0.20 14.07
N SER A 135 -19.12 0.52 15.13
CA SER A 135 -18.59 0.25 16.48
C SER A 135 -19.25 -0.99 17.11
N ASP A 136 -18.84 -1.34 18.32
CA ASP A 136 -19.42 -2.43 19.09
C ASP A 136 -20.94 -2.30 19.17
N ASP A 137 -21.63 -3.43 19.10
CA ASP A 137 -23.09 -3.55 19.17
C ASP A 137 -23.86 -2.86 18.02
N VAL A 138 -23.17 -2.25 17.04
CA VAL A 138 -23.83 -1.70 15.84
C VAL A 138 -23.89 -2.78 14.76
N PRO A 139 -25.12 -3.16 14.30
CA PRO A 139 -25.25 -4.14 13.23
C PRO A 139 -24.74 -3.56 11.90
N CYS A 140 -23.69 -4.17 11.36
CA CYS A 140 -23.09 -3.78 10.08
C CYS A 140 -22.95 -5.01 9.17
N SER A 141 -22.96 -4.75 7.89
CA SER A 141 -22.66 -5.76 6.86
C SER A 141 -21.18 -6.12 6.83
N GLU A 142 -20.84 -7.29 6.28
CA GLU A 142 -19.44 -7.68 6.08
C GLU A 142 -18.66 -6.67 5.22
N ALA A 143 -19.30 -6.08 4.22
CA ALA A 143 -18.69 -5.05 3.38
C ALA A 143 -18.34 -3.76 4.15
N GLU A 144 -19.14 -3.41 5.17
CA GLU A 144 -18.84 -2.27 6.04
C GLU A 144 -17.71 -2.59 7.03
N HIS A 145 -17.71 -3.77 7.62
CA HIS A 145 -16.60 -4.25 8.44
C HIS A 145 -15.30 -4.33 7.65
N GLN A 146 -15.36 -4.76 6.39
CA GLN A 146 -14.19 -4.85 5.52
C GLN A 146 -13.49 -3.50 5.31
N LYS A 147 -14.22 -2.38 5.26
CA LYS A 147 -13.63 -1.04 5.15
C LYS A 147 -12.73 -0.67 6.33
N ASN A 148 -13.03 -1.21 7.52
CA ASN A 148 -12.26 -0.96 8.72
C ASN A 148 -10.98 -1.81 8.80
N ARG A 149 -10.96 -3.00 8.21
CA ARG A 149 -9.79 -3.88 8.13
C ARG A 149 -8.83 -3.40 7.05
N ARG A 150 -8.05 -2.38 7.34
CA ARG A 150 -7.19 -1.70 6.38
C ARG A 150 -5.78 -1.49 6.91
N SER A 151 -4.86 -1.25 5.99
CA SER A 151 -3.53 -0.74 6.27
C SER A 151 -3.36 0.64 5.62
N GLU A 152 -2.62 1.51 6.30
CA GLU A 152 -2.27 2.85 5.81
C GLU A 152 -0.74 2.99 5.80
N PHE A 153 -0.19 3.71 4.82
CA PHE A 153 1.24 3.93 4.65
C PHE A 153 1.50 5.44 4.57
N ILE A 154 1.55 6.08 5.72
CA ILE A 154 1.56 7.54 5.83
C ILE A 154 2.97 8.09 5.66
N VAL A 155 3.19 8.97 4.70
CA VAL A 155 4.45 9.66 4.50
C VAL A 155 4.70 10.64 5.64
N LEU A 156 5.78 10.44 6.40
CA LEU A 156 6.20 11.30 7.50
C LEU A 156 7.22 12.35 7.07
N LYS A 157 8.04 12.02 6.09
CA LYS A 157 9.10 12.89 5.54
C LYS A 157 9.39 12.50 4.11
N MET A 158 9.73 13.49 3.29
CA MET A 158 10.26 13.34 1.93
C MET A 158 11.78 13.47 1.92
#